data_8311af79589ffe1b653ae5be4e887314
#
_entry.id   8311af79589ffe1b653ae5be4e887314
#
_cell.length_a   1.000
_cell.length_b   1.000
_cell.length_c   1.000
_cell.angle_alpha   90.00
_cell.angle_beta   90.00
_cell.angle_gamma   90.00
#
_symmetry.space_group_name_H-M   'P 1'
#
loop_
_entity.id
_entity.type
_entity.pdbx_description
1 polymer ?
#
loop_
_entity_poly.entity_id
_entity_poly.type
_entity_poly.pdbx_seq_one_letter_code
_entity_poly.pdbx_strand_id
1 'polypeptide(L)'
;MEDYTIEDILVECRLLASQNHTAMKKRERTYLDKRNYLIGILHYKYGKSSAYIGDLLNIDSSTVRASKSHAYNLLRFGDITFSANACEFIQRFPYEFPSSANKVRRSSTVVVSLDGAMYKKLKAYQEIMGDAKIDVTIRNLLKKAIKLWEE
;
A
#
# COMPACT_ATOMS: atom_id res chain seq x y z
N MET A 1 -20.66 3.92 4.04
CA MET A 1 -19.57 3.82 3.04
C MET A 1 -18.90 2.50 3.33
N GLU A 2 -18.98 1.52 2.43
CA GLU A 2 -18.36 0.21 2.67
C GLU A 2 -16.85 0.38 2.77
N ASP A 3 -16.29 0.03 3.92
CA ASP A 3 -14.85 0.06 4.14
C ASP A 3 -14.23 -1.10 3.38
N TYR A 4 -13.50 -0.80 2.30
CA TYR A 4 -12.71 -1.79 1.58
C TYR A 4 -11.54 -2.31 2.44
N THR A 5 -11.19 -3.55 2.24
CA THR A 5 -10.12 -4.25 2.96
C THR A 5 -8.81 -4.25 2.15
N ILE A 6 -7.72 -4.66 2.79
CA ILE A 6 -6.46 -4.89 2.05
C ILE A 6 -6.62 -6.03 1.05
N GLU A 7 -7.40 -7.05 1.38
CA GLU A 7 -7.67 -8.20 0.52
C GLU A 7 -8.30 -7.78 -0.81
N ASP A 8 -9.20 -6.80 -0.80
CA ASP A 8 -9.82 -6.26 -2.02
C ASP A 8 -8.76 -5.61 -2.93
N ILE A 9 -7.83 -4.86 -2.34
CA ILE A 9 -6.70 -4.27 -3.08
C ILE A 9 -5.78 -5.36 -3.64
N LEU A 10 -5.48 -6.41 -2.86
CA LEU A 10 -4.61 -7.50 -3.30
C LEU A 10 -5.21 -8.29 -4.46
N VAL A 11 -6.53 -8.47 -4.48
CA VAL A 11 -7.23 -9.09 -5.62
C VAL A 11 -7.05 -8.27 -6.89
N GLU A 12 -7.28 -6.96 -6.84
CA GLU A 12 -7.08 -6.07 -7.99
C GLU A 12 -5.63 -6.03 -8.46
N CYS A 13 -4.67 -6.03 -7.54
CA CYS A 13 -3.26 -6.10 -7.89
C CYS A 13 -2.91 -7.38 -8.66
N ARG A 14 -3.44 -8.54 -8.25
CA ARG A 14 -3.24 -9.81 -8.97
C ARG A 14 -3.88 -9.80 -10.36
N LEU A 15 -5.07 -9.21 -10.50
CA LEU A 15 -5.73 -9.03 -11.79
C LEU A 15 -4.90 -8.13 -12.72
N LEU A 16 -4.39 -7.02 -12.23
CA LEU A 16 -3.48 -6.16 -13.00
C LEU A 16 -2.18 -6.86 -13.35
N ALA A 17 -1.60 -7.65 -12.44
CA ALA A 17 -0.39 -8.41 -12.71
C ALA A 17 -0.59 -9.44 -13.84
N SER A 18 -1.76 -10.10 -13.89
CA SER A 18 -2.08 -11.05 -14.98
C SER A 18 -2.21 -10.37 -16.34
N GLN A 19 -2.58 -9.09 -16.39
CA GLN A 19 -2.69 -8.29 -17.60
C GLN A 19 -1.38 -7.65 -18.05
N ASN A 20 -0.34 -7.71 -17.23
CA ASN A 20 0.92 -6.98 -17.40
C ASN A 20 1.57 -7.23 -18.77
N HIS A 21 1.61 -8.48 -19.24
CA HIS A 21 2.21 -8.81 -20.53
C HIS A 21 1.54 -8.13 -21.73
N THR A 22 0.24 -7.95 -21.69
CA THR A 22 -0.53 -7.32 -22.77
C THR A 22 -0.47 -5.80 -22.70
N ALA A 23 -0.64 -5.23 -21.51
CA ALA A 23 -0.66 -3.78 -21.29
C ALA A 23 0.74 -3.14 -21.43
N MET A 24 1.81 -3.83 -21.02
CA MET A 24 3.18 -3.32 -21.19
C MET A 24 3.58 -3.19 -22.65
N LYS A 25 3.14 -4.10 -23.52
CA LYS A 25 3.38 -3.98 -24.97
C LYS A 25 2.72 -2.73 -25.55
N LYS A 26 1.56 -2.34 -25.03
CA LYS A 26 0.80 -1.17 -25.51
C LYS A 26 1.12 0.12 -24.78
N ARG A 27 1.86 0.09 -23.63
CA ARG A 27 2.10 1.23 -22.74
C ARG A 27 0.82 2.01 -22.43
N GLU A 28 -0.26 1.29 -22.16
CA GLU A 28 -1.54 1.91 -21.85
C GLU A 28 -1.45 2.78 -20.60
N ARG A 29 -1.62 4.08 -20.77
CA ARG A 29 -1.53 5.05 -19.69
C ARG A 29 -2.55 4.76 -18.60
N THR A 30 -3.77 4.40 -18.97
CA THR A 30 -4.83 4.04 -18.02
C THR A 30 -4.44 2.87 -17.12
N TYR A 31 -3.84 1.81 -17.69
CA TYR A 31 -3.33 0.69 -16.90
C TYR A 31 -2.25 1.13 -15.90
N LEU A 32 -1.30 1.96 -16.36
CA LEU A 32 -0.22 2.45 -15.50
C LEU A 32 -0.74 3.32 -14.36
N ASP A 33 -1.71 4.20 -14.63
CA ASP A 33 -2.28 5.10 -13.64
C ASP A 33 -3.11 4.34 -12.59
N LYS A 34 -3.91 3.34 -13.00
CA LYS A 34 -4.61 2.41 -12.09
C LYS A 34 -3.62 1.67 -11.18
N ARG A 35 -2.58 1.08 -11.77
CA ARG A 35 -1.52 0.38 -11.03
C ARG A 35 -0.81 1.30 -10.03
N ASN A 36 -0.44 2.50 -10.47
CA ASN A 36 0.26 3.47 -9.63
C ASN A 36 -0.60 3.91 -8.44
N TYR A 37 -1.91 4.04 -8.63
CA TYR A 37 -2.86 4.34 -7.55
C TYR A 37 -2.87 3.24 -6.48
N LEU A 38 -2.99 1.96 -6.87
CA LEU A 38 -2.97 0.83 -5.93
C LEU A 38 -1.64 0.70 -5.20
N ILE A 39 -0.51 0.93 -5.90
CA ILE A 39 0.82 0.99 -5.29
C ILE A 39 0.87 2.05 -4.19
N GLY A 40 0.30 3.22 -4.46
CA GLY A 40 0.22 4.30 -3.49
C GLY A 40 -0.58 3.89 -2.24
N ILE A 41 -1.76 3.30 -2.39
CA ILE A 41 -2.57 2.82 -1.26
C ILE A 41 -1.83 1.75 -0.45
N LEU A 42 -1.29 0.72 -1.10
CA LEU A 42 -0.54 -0.35 -0.43
C LEU A 42 0.62 0.20 0.40
N HIS A 43 1.31 1.21 -0.13
CA HIS A 43 2.45 1.80 0.57
C HIS A 43 2.02 2.76 1.69
N TYR A 44 1.16 3.75 1.39
CA TYR A 44 0.84 4.84 2.34
C TYR A 44 -0.22 4.45 3.36
N LYS A 45 -1.24 3.69 2.98
CA LYS A 45 -2.30 3.24 3.91
C LYS A 45 -1.88 1.99 4.69
N TYR A 46 -1.31 0.99 3.99
CA TYR A 46 -1.03 -0.32 4.58
C TYR A 46 0.44 -0.57 4.92
N GLY A 47 1.34 0.37 4.64
CA GLY A 47 2.76 0.29 5.01
C GLY A 47 3.55 -0.82 4.33
N LYS A 48 3.10 -1.33 3.18
CA LYS A 48 3.78 -2.42 2.48
C LYS A 48 5.12 -1.97 1.90
N SER A 49 6.10 -2.87 1.90
CA SER A 49 7.43 -2.61 1.35
C SER A 49 7.39 -2.58 -0.19
N SER A 50 8.35 -1.86 -0.79
CA SER A 50 8.47 -1.82 -2.25
C SER A 50 8.84 -3.19 -2.84
N ALA A 51 9.55 -4.04 -2.10
CA ALA A 51 9.85 -5.40 -2.53
C ALA A 51 8.57 -6.24 -2.58
N TYR A 52 7.78 -6.26 -1.49
CA TYR A 52 6.51 -6.98 -1.43
C TYR A 52 5.54 -6.56 -2.55
N ILE A 53 5.39 -5.25 -2.78
CA ILE A 53 4.52 -4.73 -3.84
C ILE A 53 5.06 -5.11 -5.22
N GLY A 54 6.39 -5.10 -5.40
CA GLY A 54 7.06 -5.51 -6.63
C GLY A 54 6.79 -6.98 -6.97
N ASP A 55 6.94 -7.87 -6.00
CA ASP A 55 6.65 -9.30 -6.13
C ASP A 55 5.17 -9.54 -6.47
N LEU A 56 4.26 -8.83 -5.78
CA LEU A 56 2.82 -8.92 -6.02
C LEU A 56 2.40 -8.52 -7.44
N LEU A 57 3.03 -7.48 -7.98
CA LEU A 57 2.71 -6.92 -9.31
C LEU A 57 3.63 -7.42 -10.43
N ASN A 58 4.59 -8.27 -10.10
CA ASN A 58 5.64 -8.74 -11.00
C ASN A 58 6.39 -7.59 -11.71
N ILE A 59 6.85 -6.63 -10.91
CA ILE A 59 7.64 -5.46 -11.35
C ILE A 59 8.80 -5.19 -10.39
N ASP A 60 9.83 -4.51 -10.85
CA ASP A 60 10.98 -4.16 -10.02
C ASP A 60 10.59 -3.22 -8.86
N SER A 61 11.23 -3.41 -7.70
CA SER A 61 11.05 -2.55 -6.53
C SER A 61 11.44 -1.08 -6.79
N SER A 62 12.36 -0.83 -7.73
CA SER A 62 12.69 0.51 -8.21
C SER A 62 11.52 1.16 -8.94
N THR A 63 10.82 0.41 -9.78
CA THR A 63 9.59 0.85 -10.46
C THR A 63 8.50 1.17 -9.44
N VAL A 64 8.34 0.34 -8.39
CA VAL A 64 7.38 0.61 -7.30
C VAL A 64 7.70 1.93 -6.60
N ARG A 65 8.99 2.21 -6.30
CA ARG A 65 9.41 3.46 -5.66
C ARG A 65 9.07 4.69 -6.51
N ALA A 66 9.33 4.63 -7.81
CA ALA A 66 8.98 5.69 -8.74
C ALA A 66 7.46 5.87 -8.83
N SER A 67 6.72 4.77 -8.99
CA SER A 67 5.25 4.77 -9.11
C SER A 67 4.53 5.37 -7.93
N LYS A 68 4.93 5.04 -6.69
CA LYS A 68 4.30 5.61 -5.48
C LYS A 68 4.50 7.13 -5.39
N SER A 69 5.71 7.61 -5.71
CA SER A 69 6.01 9.04 -5.71
C SER A 69 5.25 9.77 -6.82
N HIS A 70 5.12 9.13 -7.98
CA HIS A 70 4.38 9.65 -9.12
C HIS A 70 2.88 9.78 -8.80
N ALA A 71 2.25 8.72 -8.30
CA ALA A 71 0.84 8.74 -7.88
C ALA A 71 0.57 9.81 -6.82
N TYR A 72 1.43 9.89 -5.81
CA TYR A 72 1.35 10.90 -4.75
C TYR A 72 1.35 12.32 -5.33
N ASN A 73 2.31 12.62 -6.22
CA ASN A 73 2.44 13.95 -6.81
C ASN A 73 1.25 14.30 -7.71
N LEU A 74 0.81 13.38 -8.57
CA LEU A 74 -0.30 13.62 -9.50
C LEU A 74 -1.62 13.89 -8.75
N LEU A 75 -1.91 13.13 -7.70
CA LEU A 75 -3.11 13.36 -6.87
C LEU A 75 -3.02 14.68 -6.10
N ARG A 76 -1.85 14.99 -5.55
CA ARG A 76 -1.62 16.24 -4.82
C ARG A 76 -1.80 17.48 -5.69
N PHE A 77 -1.35 17.42 -6.94
CA PHE A 77 -1.46 18.55 -7.88
C PHE A 77 -2.76 18.53 -8.68
N GLY A 78 -3.67 17.57 -8.41
CA GLY A 78 -4.96 17.50 -9.07
C GLY A 78 -4.88 17.18 -10.55
N ASP A 79 -3.95 16.29 -10.96
CA ASP A 79 -3.83 15.90 -12.37
C ASP A 79 -5.11 15.25 -12.87
N ILE A 80 -5.75 15.94 -13.83
CA ILE A 80 -7.06 15.54 -14.37
C ILE A 80 -6.96 14.23 -15.15
N THR A 81 -5.88 14.02 -15.89
CA THR A 81 -5.68 12.82 -16.70
C THR A 81 -5.50 11.60 -15.82
N PHE A 82 -4.66 11.70 -14.78
CA PHE A 82 -4.48 10.63 -13.80
C PHE A 82 -5.79 10.30 -13.09
N SER A 83 -6.49 11.33 -12.63
CA SER A 83 -7.77 11.18 -11.93
C SER A 83 -8.83 10.52 -12.80
N ALA A 84 -8.91 10.88 -14.08
CA ALA A 84 -9.82 10.25 -15.03
C ALA A 84 -9.45 8.78 -15.31
N ASN A 85 -8.16 8.49 -15.53
CA ASN A 85 -7.69 7.13 -15.81
C ASN A 85 -7.85 6.18 -14.62
N ALA A 86 -7.66 6.68 -13.39
CA ALA A 86 -7.79 5.90 -12.16
C ALA A 86 -9.18 6.03 -11.49
N CYS A 87 -10.13 6.73 -12.10
CA CYS A 87 -11.42 7.11 -11.52
C CYS A 87 -12.17 5.94 -10.88
N GLU A 88 -12.26 4.81 -11.56
CA GLU A 88 -12.89 3.59 -11.07
C GLU A 88 -12.27 3.12 -9.73
N PHE A 89 -10.94 3.13 -9.64
CA PHE A 89 -10.23 2.71 -8.44
C PHE A 89 -10.27 3.76 -7.34
N ILE A 90 -10.28 5.05 -7.70
CA ILE A 90 -10.46 6.14 -6.74
C ILE A 90 -11.84 6.07 -6.08
N GLN A 91 -12.89 5.75 -6.85
CA GLN A 91 -14.24 5.60 -6.33
C GLN A 91 -14.41 4.32 -5.49
N ARG A 92 -13.83 3.21 -5.94
CA ARG A 92 -13.92 1.91 -5.26
C ARG A 92 -13.05 1.82 -4.01
N PHE A 93 -11.89 2.45 -4.02
CA PHE A 93 -10.90 2.45 -2.93
C PHE A 93 -10.53 3.89 -2.53
N PRO A 94 -11.47 4.68 -2.01
CA PRO A 94 -11.20 6.08 -1.68
C PRO A 94 -10.10 6.18 -0.63
N TYR A 95 -9.06 6.98 -0.91
CA TYR A 95 -7.96 7.20 0.00
C TYR A 95 -7.39 8.61 -0.17
N GLU A 96 -7.31 9.34 0.94
CA GLU A 96 -6.64 10.63 0.98
C GLU A 96 -5.15 10.43 1.26
N PHE A 97 -4.33 10.73 0.26
CA PHE A 97 -2.89 10.66 0.42
C PHE A 97 -2.40 11.75 1.38
N PRO A 98 -1.45 11.43 2.28
CA PRO A 98 -0.99 12.37 3.29
C PRO A 98 -0.41 13.63 2.63
N SER A 99 -0.92 14.82 3.01
CA SER A 99 -0.27 16.06 2.59
C SER A 99 1.13 16.14 3.21
N SER A 100 2.10 16.72 2.49
CA SER A 100 3.47 16.88 3.02
C SER A 100 3.54 17.75 4.29
N ALA A 101 2.52 18.54 4.57
CA ALA A 101 2.37 19.31 5.80
C ALA A 101 1.96 18.44 7.00
N ASN A 102 1.33 17.29 6.77
CA ASN A 102 1.09 16.29 7.79
C ASN A 102 2.30 15.37 7.92
N LYS A 103 3.45 15.91 8.33
CA LYS A 103 4.35 15.12 9.16
C LYS A 103 3.44 14.61 10.28
N VAL A 104 3.10 13.32 10.20
CA VAL A 104 2.34 12.62 11.23
C VAL A 104 2.88 13.12 12.56
N ARG A 105 2.11 13.92 13.28
CA ARG A 105 2.40 14.23 14.67
C ARG A 105 2.53 12.85 15.30
N ARG A 106 3.74 12.49 15.69
CA ARG A 106 4.01 11.23 16.38
C ARG A 106 3.19 11.27 17.66
N SER A 107 1.95 10.79 17.56
CA SER A 107 1.14 10.54 18.72
C SER A 107 1.85 9.47 19.52
N SER A 108 2.11 9.75 20.76
CA SER A 108 2.59 8.84 21.83
C SER A 108 3.44 7.66 21.36
N THR A 109 4.75 7.75 21.54
CA THR A 109 5.65 6.62 21.33
C THR A 109 5.49 5.66 22.50
N VAL A 110 4.94 4.47 22.23
CA VAL A 110 4.97 3.36 23.18
C VAL A 110 6.25 2.58 22.95
N VAL A 111 7.10 2.50 23.96
CA VAL A 111 8.31 1.67 23.93
C VAL A 111 7.92 0.28 24.42
N VAL A 112 8.04 -0.71 23.55
CA VAL A 112 7.81 -2.11 23.89
C VAL A 112 9.16 -2.82 23.93
N SER A 113 9.51 -3.35 25.10
CA SER A 113 10.69 -4.21 25.24
C SER A 113 10.31 -5.63 24.82
N LEU A 114 11.01 -6.17 23.84
CA LEU A 114 10.83 -7.52 23.34
C LEU A 114 12.07 -8.35 23.69
N ASP A 115 11.86 -9.59 24.15
CA ASP A 115 12.95 -10.55 24.22
C ASP A 115 13.39 -11.00 22.81
N GLY A 116 14.58 -11.60 22.72
CA GLY A 116 15.16 -11.99 21.43
C GLY A 116 14.32 -13.03 20.67
N ALA A 117 13.58 -13.88 21.37
CA ALA A 117 12.73 -14.91 20.77
C ALA A 117 11.49 -14.27 20.15
N MET A 118 10.85 -13.34 20.86
CA MET A 118 9.68 -12.61 20.37
C MET A 118 10.05 -11.68 19.21
N TYR A 119 11.21 -11.02 19.27
CA TYR A 119 11.71 -10.20 18.18
C TYR A 119 11.90 -11.01 16.88
N LYS A 120 12.50 -12.22 16.97
CA LYS A 120 12.67 -13.10 15.81
C LYS A 120 11.32 -13.51 15.20
N LYS A 121 10.33 -13.86 16.03
CA LYS A 121 8.98 -14.20 15.57
C LYS A 121 8.30 -13.02 14.88
N LEU A 122 8.40 -11.82 15.44
CA LEU A 122 7.84 -10.60 14.82
C LEU A 122 8.53 -10.28 13.50
N LYS A 123 9.83 -10.49 13.41
CA LYS A 123 10.57 -10.26 12.17
C LYS A 123 10.18 -11.24 11.07
N ALA A 124 10.05 -12.51 11.38
CA ALA A 124 9.53 -13.52 10.45
C ALA A 124 8.10 -13.17 9.99
N TYR A 125 7.24 -12.74 10.92
CA TYR A 125 5.88 -12.31 10.58
C TYR A 125 5.87 -11.05 9.70
N GLN A 126 6.77 -10.09 9.97
CA GLN A 126 6.95 -8.90 9.13
C GLN A 126 7.27 -9.28 7.68
N GLU A 127 8.16 -10.25 7.48
CA GLU A 127 8.55 -10.73 6.14
C GLU A 127 7.36 -11.37 5.42
N ILE A 128 6.59 -12.22 6.11
CA ILE A 128 5.40 -12.86 5.56
C ILE A 128 4.34 -11.82 5.17
N MET A 129 4.13 -10.81 6.01
CA MET A 129 3.14 -9.77 5.76
C MET A 129 3.61 -8.69 4.77
N GLY A 130 4.89 -8.69 4.40
CA GLY A 130 5.46 -7.70 3.48
C GLY A 130 5.51 -6.28 4.03
N ASP A 131 5.44 -6.11 5.36
CA ASP A 131 5.47 -4.78 5.98
C ASP A 131 6.86 -4.14 5.86
N ALA A 132 6.92 -2.84 5.59
CA ALA A 132 8.17 -2.13 5.38
C ALA A 132 9.00 -1.98 6.67
N LYS A 133 8.34 -1.97 7.83
CA LYS A 133 8.96 -1.78 9.15
C LYS A 133 8.24 -2.60 10.20
N ILE A 134 8.99 -3.01 11.24
CA ILE A 134 8.46 -3.82 12.35
C ILE A 134 7.39 -3.08 13.18
N ASP A 135 7.47 -1.76 13.28
CA ASP A 135 6.46 -0.96 13.97
C ASP A 135 5.10 -0.97 13.23
N VAL A 136 5.12 -1.09 11.90
CA VAL A 136 3.90 -1.29 11.09
C VAL A 136 3.30 -2.65 11.40
N THR A 137 4.12 -3.70 11.44
CA THR A 137 3.68 -5.05 11.79
C THR A 137 3.05 -5.11 13.18
N ILE A 138 3.69 -4.52 14.18
CA ILE A 138 3.15 -4.45 15.54
C ILE A 138 1.81 -3.73 15.57
N ARG A 139 1.70 -2.59 14.88
CA ARG A 139 0.45 -1.82 14.80
C ARG A 139 -0.68 -2.63 14.16
N ASN A 140 -0.38 -3.34 13.08
CA ASN A 140 -1.36 -4.18 12.38
C ASN A 140 -1.82 -5.35 13.27
N LEU A 141 -0.91 -5.98 14.01
CA LEU A 141 -1.24 -7.03 14.99
C LEU A 141 -2.12 -6.50 16.12
N LEU A 142 -1.77 -5.34 16.68
CA LEU A 142 -2.57 -4.71 17.74
C LEU A 142 -3.98 -4.38 17.26
N LYS A 143 -4.13 -3.83 16.04
CA LYS A 143 -5.47 -3.57 15.49
C LYS A 143 -6.30 -4.84 15.34
N LYS A 144 -5.70 -5.94 14.87
CA LYS A 144 -6.39 -7.23 14.79
C LYS A 144 -6.80 -7.76 16.17
N ALA A 145 -5.90 -7.67 17.16
CA ALA A 145 -6.18 -8.11 18.52
C ALA A 145 -7.31 -7.30 19.17
N ILE A 146 -7.33 -5.98 18.99
CA ILE A 146 -8.39 -5.10 19.50
C ILE A 146 -9.73 -5.46 18.86
N LYS A 147 -9.76 -5.63 17.52
CA LYS A 147 -11.00 -6.01 16.84
C LYS A 147 -11.58 -7.34 17.33
N LEU A 148 -10.72 -8.34 17.57
CA LEU A 148 -11.15 -9.64 18.11
C LEU A 148 -11.63 -9.56 19.57
N TRP A 149 -11.29 -8.50 20.29
CA TRP A 149 -11.72 -8.31 21.68
C TRP A 149 -13.04 -7.53 21.78
N GLU A 150 -13.40 -6.81 20.73
CA GLU A 150 -14.67 -6.06 20.62
C GLU A 150 -15.83 -6.90 20.06
N GLU A 151 -15.54 -8.09 19.50
CA GLU A 151 -16.54 -9.10 19.05
C GLU A 151 -16.95 -10.04 20.20
#